data_18430007e4458f20ed3bf29da1a5af83
#
_entry.id   18430007e4458f20ed3bf29da1a5af83
#
_cell.length_a   1.000
_cell.length_b   1.000
_cell.length_c   1.000
_cell.angle_alpha   90.00
_cell.angle_beta   90.00
_cell.angle_gamma   90.00
#
_symmetry.space_group_name_H-M   'P 1'
#
loop_
_entity.id
_entity.type
_entity.pdbx_description
1 polymer ?
#
loop_
_entity_poly.entity_id
_entity_poly.type
_entity_poly.pdbx_seq_one_letter_code
_entity_poly.pdbx_strand_id
1 'polypeptide(L)'
;MSKACSLHYVSASHGGWGIVRMAALVPEAHLLFVCPSACGRHNAVGASVAGIKHRVSYLFLTEADIVSGDFEQMIVDNVDILFEALPKKPRALLIFTSCLDDLLGTDHEPILAELTRRNPDVKFRHCTMNPISLDSKLPPGVTTYRNMFSVL
;
A
#
# COMPACT_ATOMS: atom_id res chain seq x y z
N MET A 1 10.17 1.69 42.65
CA MET A 1 10.47 0.62 41.67
C MET A 1 10.86 1.27 40.38
N SER A 2 12.13 1.18 39.97
CA SER A 2 12.61 1.72 38.70
C SER A 2 11.96 0.92 37.58
N LYS A 3 11.19 1.57 36.68
CA LYS A 3 10.77 0.96 35.43
C LYS A 3 12.02 0.69 34.60
N ALA A 4 12.36 -0.57 34.41
CA ALA A 4 13.40 -0.93 33.48
C ALA A 4 12.99 -0.44 32.08
N CYS A 5 13.76 0.49 31.53
CA CYS A 5 13.60 0.90 30.15
C CYS A 5 14.17 -0.20 29.26
N SER A 6 13.32 -0.95 28.58
CA SER A 6 13.75 -1.95 27.62
C SER A 6 13.65 -1.38 26.19
N LEU A 7 14.74 -1.46 25.46
CA LEU A 7 14.76 -1.13 24.03
C LEU A 7 14.17 -2.33 23.25
N HIS A 8 13.02 -2.13 22.66
CA HIS A 8 12.42 -3.13 21.78
C HIS A 8 12.86 -2.87 20.34
N TYR A 9 13.65 -3.77 19.79
CA TYR A 9 13.96 -3.76 18.37
C TYR A 9 12.89 -4.54 17.63
N VAL A 10 12.13 -3.84 16.78
CA VAL A 10 11.18 -4.45 15.87
C VAL A 10 11.75 -4.34 14.46
N SER A 11 12.16 -5.46 13.89
CA SER A 11 12.59 -5.46 12.49
C SER A 11 11.38 -5.30 11.58
N ALA A 12 11.60 -4.81 10.36
CA ALA A 12 10.56 -4.69 9.34
C ALA A 12 9.88 -6.02 8.97
N SER A 13 10.47 -7.16 9.35
CA SER A 13 9.91 -8.50 9.17
C SER A 13 9.11 -9.01 10.39
N HIS A 14 9.10 -8.28 11.51
CA HIS A 14 8.38 -8.65 12.73
C HIS A 14 7.24 -7.69 13.03
N GLY A 15 6.21 -8.19 13.68
CA GLY A 15 5.07 -7.38 14.12
C GLY A 15 4.15 -6.93 13.00
N GLY A 16 3.68 -5.68 13.07
CA GLY A 16 2.66 -5.12 12.17
C GLY A 16 3.08 -4.95 10.69
N TRP A 17 4.34 -5.21 10.35
CA TRP A 17 4.86 -5.06 8.99
C TRP A 17 4.65 -6.31 8.11
N GLY A 18 3.89 -7.27 8.56
CA GLY A 18 3.44 -8.39 7.74
C GLY A 18 2.42 -8.02 6.65
N ILE A 19 2.30 -6.73 6.30
CA ILE A 19 1.34 -6.18 5.32
C ILE A 19 1.34 -6.98 4.03
N VAL A 20 2.51 -7.24 3.45
CA VAL A 20 2.65 -7.98 2.20
C VAL A 20 2.09 -9.40 2.32
N ARG A 21 2.39 -10.08 3.44
CA ARG A 21 1.91 -11.45 3.70
C ARG A 21 0.40 -11.47 3.95
N MET A 22 -0.11 -10.51 4.70
CA MET A 22 -1.54 -10.41 5.00
C MET A 22 -2.35 -10.03 3.76
N ALA A 23 -1.87 -9.07 2.98
CA ALA A 23 -2.52 -8.68 1.73
C ALA A 23 -2.54 -9.81 0.70
N ALA A 24 -1.54 -10.69 0.71
CA ALA A 24 -1.49 -11.86 -0.14
C ALA A 24 -2.59 -12.89 0.17
N LEU A 25 -3.22 -12.82 1.36
CA LEU A 25 -4.37 -13.67 1.71
C LEU A 25 -5.65 -13.22 1.00
N VAL A 26 -5.71 -12.01 0.45
CA VAL A 26 -6.83 -11.57 -0.39
C VAL A 26 -6.74 -12.27 -1.75
N PRO A 27 -7.69 -13.14 -2.10
CA PRO A 27 -7.64 -13.89 -3.34
C PRO A 27 -7.65 -12.97 -4.56
N GLU A 28 -6.86 -13.31 -5.57
CA GLU A 28 -6.78 -12.56 -6.84
C GLU A 28 -6.52 -11.06 -6.70
N ALA A 29 -5.98 -10.62 -5.56
CA ALA A 29 -5.53 -9.24 -5.37
C ALA A 29 -4.12 -9.04 -5.91
N HIS A 30 -3.87 -7.85 -6.43
CA HIS A 30 -2.55 -7.32 -6.71
C HIS A 30 -2.24 -6.16 -5.75
N LEU A 31 -0.99 -6.03 -5.36
CA LEU A 31 -0.52 -5.02 -4.41
C LEU A 31 0.29 -3.98 -5.17
N LEU A 32 -0.12 -2.73 -5.11
CA LEU A 32 0.62 -1.61 -5.66
C LEU A 32 1.15 -0.74 -4.53
N PHE A 33 2.46 -0.59 -4.44
CA PHE A 33 3.11 0.29 -3.49
C PHE A 33 3.48 1.61 -4.16
N VAL A 34 2.85 2.70 -3.70
CA VAL A 34 3.10 4.08 -4.16
C VAL A 34 3.91 4.78 -3.08
N CYS A 35 5.21 4.90 -3.29
CA CYS A 35 6.12 5.40 -2.25
C CYS A 35 7.51 5.72 -2.83
N PRO A 36 8.35 6.48 -2.10
CA PRO A 36 9.77 6.56 -2.41
C PRO A 36 10.43 5.18 -2.41
N SER A 37 11.44 5.00 -3.23
CA SER A 37 12.12 3.71 -3.43
C SER A 37 12.66 3.09 -2.12
N ALA A 38 13.08 3.93 -1.19
CA ALA A 38 13.54 3.50 0.13
C ALA A 38 12.43 2.80 0.94
N CYS A 39 11.20 3.32 0.89
CA CYS A 39 10.04 2.74 1.59
C CYS A 39 9.58 1.42 0.96
N GLY A 40 9.67 1.30 -0.36
CA GLY A 40 9.29 0.09 -1.09
C GLY A 40 10.23 -1.11 -0.87
N ARG A 41 11.48 -0.84 -0.50
CA ARG A 41 12.53 -1.87 -0.38
C ARG A 41 12.16 -3.01 0.58
N HIS A 42 11.61 -2.70 1.75
CA HIS A 42 11.23 -3.72 2.73
C HIS A 42 10.10 -4.62 2.22
N ASN A 43 9.14 -4.01 1.52
CA ASN A 43 8.03 -4.75 0.92
C ASN A 43 8.52 -5.66 -0.21
N ALA A 44 9.51 -5.23 -0.99
CA ALA A 44 10.13 -6.04 -2.03
C ALA A 44 10.84 -7.28 -1.46
N VAL A 45 11.58 -7.11 -0.37
CA VAL A 45 12.19 -8.24 0.35
C VAL A 45 11.11 -9.17 0.90
N GLY A 46 10.08 -8.63 1.55
CA GLY A 46 8.95 -9.40 2.07
C GLY A 46 8.23 -10.21 0.99
N ALA A 47 7.96 -9.60 -0.16
CA ALA A 47 7.35 -10.27 -1.32
C ALA A 47 8.24 -11.39 -1.87
N SER A 48 9.55 -11.16 -1.89
CA SER A 48 10.53 -12.17 -2.31
C SER A 48 10.52 -13.39 -1.40
N VAL A 49 10.63 -13.17 -0.10
CA VAL A 49 10.63 -14.24 0.91
C VAL A 49 9.32 -15.02 0.92
N ALA A 50 8.20 -14.33 0.70
CA ALA A 50 6.87 -14.96 0.63
C ALA A 50 6.57 -15.63 -0.73
N GLY A 51 7.45 -15.51 -1.74
CA GLY A 51 7.24 -16.09 -3.07
C GLY A 51 6.13 -15.43 -3.90
N ILE A 52 5.73 -14.20 -3.54
CA ILE A 52 4.57 -13.50 -4.15
C ILE A 52 4.96 -12.28 -4.99
N LYS A 53 6.19 -12.20 -5.46
CA LYS A 53 6.67 -11.08 -6.30
C LYS A 53 5.75 -10.77 -7.49
N HIS A 54 5.16 -11.80 -8.10
CA HIS A 54 4.26 -11.70 -9.23
C HIS A 54 2.93 -10.98 -8.92
N ARG A 55 2.65 -10.75 -7.64
CA ARG A 55 1.44 -10.06 -7.16
C ARG A 55 1.74 -8.67 -6.61
N VAL A 56 2.96 -8.18 -6.77
CA VAL A 56 3.40 -6.91 -6.18
C VAL A 56 4.05 -6.04 -7.23
N SER A 57 3.61 -4.80 -7.30
CA SER A 57 4.19 -3.75 -8.16
C SER A 57 4.51 -2.50 -7.35
N TYR A 58 5.36 -1.67 -7.90
CA TYR A 58 5.85 -0.45 -7.25
C TYR A 58 5.74 0.71 -8.22
N LEU A 59 5.12 1.79 -7.76
CA LEU A 59 5.20 3.11 -8.35
C LEU A 59 6.09 3.97 -7.46
N PHE A 60 7.33 4.15 -7.87
CA PHE A 60 8.28 4.92 -7.09
C PHE A 60 8.13 6.40 -7.39
N LEU A 61 7.84 7.17 -6.33
CA LEU A 61 7.74 8.61 -6.39
C LEU A 61 9.13 9.23 -6.25
N THR A 62 9.44 10.19 -7.11
CA THR A 62 10.61 11.06 -7.04
C THR A 62 10.24 12.40 -6.41
N GLU A 63 11.25 13.18 -6.02
CA GLU A 63 11.03 14.55 -5.54
C GLU A 63 10.34 15.42 -6.59
N ALA A 64 10.67 15.21 -7.87
CA ALA A 64 10.06 15.96 -8.97
C ALA A 64 8.55 15.67 -9.09
N ASP A 65 8.14 14.40 -8.95
CA ASP A 65 6.74 14.00 -8.99
C ASP A 65 5.91 14.64 -7.87
N ILE A 66 6.55 14.81 -6.70
CA ILE A 66 5.92 15.44 -5.53
C ILE A 66 5.77 16.94 -5.73
N VAL A 67 6.83 17.59 -6.22
CA VAL A 67 6.85 19.06 -6.41
C VAL A 67 5.92 19.48 -7.56
N SER A 68 5.76 18.65 -8.60
CA SER A 68 4.83 18.95 -9.71
C SER A 68 3.37 18.96 -9.26
N GLY A 69 3.02 18.23 -8.21
CA GLY A 69 1.64 18.09 -7.74
C GLY A 69 0.79 17.12 -8.59
N ASP A 70 1.36 16.51 -9.60
CA ASP A 70 0.63 15.65 -10.56
C ASP A 70 0.61 14.17 -10.15
N PHE A 71 1.13 13.82 -8.97
CA PHE A 71 1.31 12.41 -8.59
C PHE A 71 -0.02 11.66 -8.42
N GLU A 72 -1.12 12.34 -8.11
CA GLU A 72 -2.46 11.75 -8.04
C GLU A 72 -2.90 11.22 -9.42
N GLN A 73 -2.77 12.05 -10.46
CA GLN A 73 -3.05 11.64 -11.83
C GLN A 73 -2.09 10.54 -12.29
N MET A 74 -0.83 10.64 -11.89
CA MET A 74 0.18 9.62 -12.19
C MET A 74 -0.21 8.25 -11.60
N ILE A 75 -0.82 8.19 -10.41
CA ILE A 75 -1.33 6.92 -9.86
C ILE A 75 -2.37 6.30 -10.79
N VAL A 76 -3.34 7.10 -11.25
CA VAL A 76 -4.43 6.64 -12.12
C VAL A 76 -3.88 6.09 -13.44
N ASP A 77 -3.00 6.83 -14.08
CA ASP A 77 -2.44 6.46 -15.39
C ASP A 77 -1.53 5.24 -15.30
N ASN A 78 -0.74 5.12 -14.23
CA ASN A 78 0.12 3.96 -14.02
C ASN A 78 -0.65 2.69 -13.65
N VAL A 79 -1.86 2.79 -13.09
CA VAL A 79 -2.72 1.61 -12.87
C VAL A 79 -3.19 1.04 -14.20
N ASP A 80 -3.51 1.87 -15.19
CA ASP A 80 -3.88 1.40 -16.52
C ASP A 80 -2.70 0.67 -17.20
N ILE A 81 -1.50 1.25 -17.13
CA ILE A 81 -0.25 0.62 -17.62
C ILE A 81 0.02 -0.71 -16.89
N LEU A 82 -0.18 -0.74 -15.56
CA LEU A 82 -0.01 -1.95 -14.77
C LEU A 82 -0.95 -3.07 -15.26
N PHE A 83 -2.22 -2.76 -15.49
CA PHE A 83 -3.19 -3.77 -15.91
C PHE A 83 -2.91 -4.30 -17.33
N GLU A 84 -2.37 -3.48 -18.21
CA GLU A 84 -1.90 -3.94 -19.53
C GLU A 84 -0.67 -4.85 -19.43
N ALA A 85 0.22 -4.59 -18.47
CA ALA A 85 1.44 -5.38 -18.27
C ALA A 85 1.20 -6.71 -17.54
N LEU A 86 0.12 -6.84 -16.79
CA LEU A 86 -0.17 -8.06 -16.04
C LEU A 86 -0.75 -9.16 -16.96
N PRO A 87 -0.31 -10.42 -16.80
CA PRO A 87 -0.83 -11.54 -17.58
C PRO A 87 -2.34 -11.79 -17.36
N LYS A 88 -2.86 -11.37 -16.22
CA LYS A 88 -4.28 -11.41 -15.87
C LYS A 88 -4.63 -10.21 -15.02
N LYS A 89 -5.69 -9.49 -15.38
CA LYS A 89 -6.23 -8.38 -14.60
C LYS A 89 -6.70 -8.88 -13.23
N PRO A 90 -6.29 -8.24 -12.12
CA PRO A 90 -6.67 -8.67 -10.78
C PRO A 90 -8.14 -8.33 -10.51
N ARG A 91 -8.76 -9.05 -9.57
CA ARG A 91 -10.12 -8.73 -9.08
C ARG A 91 -10.11 -7.64 -8.01
N ALA A 92 -8.98 -7.43 -7.36
CA ALA A 92 -8.78 -6.36 -6.41
C ALA A 92 -7.39 -5.76 -6.55
N LEU A 93 -7.28 -4.43 -6.42
CA LEU A 93 -6.02 -3.71 -6.32
C LEU A 93 -5.95 -3.03 -4.96
N LEU A 94 -4.96 -3.42 -4.16
CA LEU A 94 -4.66 -2.80 -2.87
C LEU A 94 -3.52 -1.80 -3.09
N ILE A 95 -3.83 -0.52 -2.92
CA ILE A 95 -2.87 0.59 -3.12
C ILE A 95 -2.33 0.99 -1.76
N PHE A 96 -1.04 0.77 -1.55
CA PHE A 96 -0.34 1.10 -0.31
C PHE A 96 0.46 2.37 -0.49
N THR A 97 0.22 3.35 0.37
CA THR A 97 0.97 4.61 0.39
C THR A 97 1.85 4.72 1.63
N SER A 98 2.89 5.51 1.55
CA SER A 98 3.83 5.76 2.65
C SER A 98 3.42 6.98 3.48
N CYS A 99 4.18 7.26 4.56
CA CYS A 99 3.99 8.45 5.37
C CYS A 99 4.13 9.77 4.60
N LEU A 100 4.76 9.77 3.44
CA LEU A 100 4.84 10.94 2.57
C LEU A 100 3.45 11.38 2.10
N ASP A 101 2.61 10.43 1.74
CA ASP A 101 1.24 10.64 1.32
C ASP A 101 0.40 11.34 2.42
N ASP A 102 0.56 10.89 3.68
CA ASP A 102 -0.08 11.54 4.82
C ASP A 102 0.39 12.99 5.01
N LEU A 103 1.69 13.25 4.79
CA LEU A 103 2.26 14.61 4.87
C LEU A 103 1.75 15.54 3.77
N LEU A 104 1.46 14.99 2.60
CA LEU A 104 0.89 15.74 1.47
C LEU A 104 -0.61 15.99 1.64
N GLY A 105 -1.27 15.26 2.53
CA GLY A 105 -2.71 15.37 2.76
C GLY A 105 -3.53 14.93 1.55
N THR A 106 -3.08 13.91 0.84
CA THR A 106 -3.72 13.40 -0.37
C THR A 106 -5.14 12.93 -0.10
N ASP A 107 -6.08 13.38 -0.91
CA ASP A 107 -7.44 12.84 -0.91
C ASP A 107 -7.53 11.63 -1.87
N HIS A 108 -7.68 10.45 -1.30
CA HIS A 108 -7.75 9.21 -2.07
C HIS A 108 -9.14 8.91 -2.64
N GLU A 109 -10.20 9.58 -2.18
CA GLU A 109 -11.55 9.30 -2.67
C GLU A 109 -11.72 9.58 -4.17
N PRO A 110 -11.26 10.73 -4.71
CA PRO A 110 -11.33 11.00 -6.14
C PRO A 110 -10.50 10.01 -6.97
N ILE A 111 -9.32 9.63 -6.48
CA ILE A 111 -8.44 8.66 -7.16
C ILE A 111 -9.15 7.31 -7.28
N LEU A 112 -9.70 6.80 -6.17
CA LEU A 112 -10.41 5.51 -6.16
C LEU A 112 -11.69 5.56 -7.00
N ALA A 113 -12.40 6.67 -7.00
CA ALA A 113 -13.60 6.87 -7.82
C ALA A 113 -13.26 6.79 -9.32
N GLU A 114 -12.20 7.48 -9.75
CA GLU A 114 -11.75 7.46 -11.15
C GLU A 114 -11.24 6.08 -11.56
N LEU A 115 -10.44 5.42 -10.72
CA LEU A 115 -9.99 4.05 -10.95
C LEU A 115 -11.16 3.07 -11.10
N THR A 116 -12.18 3.19 -10.24
CA THR A 116 -13.39 2.36 -10.30
C THR A 116 -14.20 2.64 -11.56
N ARG A 117 -14.29 3.92 -11.97
CA ARG A 117 -14.96 4.31 -13.21
C ARG A 117 -14.30 3.70 -14.44
N ARG A 118 -12.94 3.71 -14.49
CA ARG A 118 -12.18 3.12 -15.60
C ARG A 118 -12.21 1.59 -15.58
N ASN A 119 -12.29 1.00 -14.39
CA ASN A 119 -12.16 -0.46 -14.18
C ASN A 119 -13.26 -1.00 -13.26
N PRO A 120 -14.53 -1.05 -13.69
CA PRO A 120 -15.67 -1.40 -12.83
C PRO A 120 -15.68 -2.86 -12.36
N ASP A 121 -14.87 -3.71 -12.96
CA ASP A 121 -14.68 -5.13 -12.64
C ASP A 121 -13.61 -5.35 -11.55
N VAL A 122 -12.89 -4.29 -11.13
CA VAL A 122 -11.82 -4.35 -10.11
C VAL A 122 -12.26 -3.61 -8.86
N LYS A 123 -12.05 -4.23 -7.71
CA LYS A 123 -12.24 -3.58 -6.41
C LYS A 123 -10.96 -2.86 -6.00
N PHE A 124 -11.04 -1.57 -5.72
CA PHE A 124 -9.92 -0.75 -5.29
C PHE A 124 -9.99 -0.45 -3.79
N ARG A 125 -8.84 -0.49 -3.12
CA ARG A 125 -8.71 -0.04 -1.72
C ARG A 125 -7.40 0.69 -1.50
N HIS A 126 -7.51 1.83 -0.85
CA HIS A 126 -6.36 2.52 -0.29
C HIS A 126 -6.01 1.94 1.08
N CYS A 127 -4.73 1.69 1.29
CA CYS A 127 -4.17 1.18 2.53
C CYS A 127 -2.92 2.00 2.87
N THR A 128 -2.85 2.55 4.08
CA THR A 128 -1.65 3.25 4.52
C THR A 128 -0.61 2.28 5.07
N MET A 129 0.66 2.54 4.78
CA MET A 129 1.79 1.85 5.42
C MET A 129 2.23 2.53 6.72
N ASN A 130 1.73 3.74 6.99
CA ASN A 130 2.11 4.50 8.18
C ASN A 130 1.20 4.12 9.35
N PRO A 131 1.69 3.38 10.38
CA PRO A 131 0.87 3.01 11.52
C PRO A 131 0.59 4.18 12.48
N ILE A 132 1.28 5.30 12.32
CA ILE A 132 1.20 6.44 13.25
C ILE A 132 0.04 7.37 12.88
N SER A 133 -0.25 7.53 11.59
CA SER A 133 -1.30 8.44 11.10
C SER A 133 -2.72 7.90 11.20
N LEU A 134 -2.89 6.66 11.64
CA LEU A 134 -4.20 6.06 11.83
C LEU A 134 -4.86 6.59 13.10
N ASP A 135 -5.64 7.65 12.96
CA ASP A 135 -6.51 8.17 14.03
C ASP A 135 -7.70 7.22 14.26
N SER A 136 -7.41 6.09 14.88
CA SER A 136 -8.43 5.09 15.16
C SER A 136 -8.28 4.57 16.60
N LYS A 137 -9.42 4.17 17.19
CA LYS A 137 -9.46 3.51 18.49
C LYS A 137 -8.89 2.09 18.46
N LEU A 138 -8.65 1.56 17.28
CA LEU A 138 -8.10 0.23 17.07
C LEU A 138 -6.58 0.29 16.90
N PRO A 139 -5.85 -0.76 17.29
CA PRO A 139 -4.44 -0.85 16.96
C PRO A 139 -4.20 -0.67 15.45
N PRO A 140 -3.14 0.06 15.05
CA PRO A 140 -2.89 0.39 13.63
C PRO A 140 -2.92 -0.82 12.69
N GLY A 141 -2.30 -1.93 13.09
CA GLY A 141 -2.31 -3.16 12.29
C GLY A 141 -3.72 -3.71 12.05
N VAL A 142 -4.60 -3.64 13.04
CA VAL A 142 -6.00 -4.10 12.92
C VAL A 142 -6.76 -3.24 11.92
N THR A 143 -6.57 -1.92 11.96
CA THR A 143 -7.22 -1.00 11.01
C THR A 143 -6.75 -1.28 9.58
N THR A 144 -5.44 -1.44 9.39
CA THR A 144 -4.87 -1.78 8.07
C THR A 144 -5.43 -3.11 7.55
N TYR A 145 -5.47 -4.15 8.38
CA TYR A 145 -6.01 -5.45 7.98
C TYR A 145 -7.51 -5.39 7.66
N ARG A 146 -8.28 -4.65 8.46
CA ARG A 146 -9.70 -4.42 8.19
C ARG A 146 -9.91 -3.76 6.83
N ASN A 147 -9.10 -2.76 6.50
CA ASN A 147 -9.16 -2.09 5.19
C ASN A 147 -8.82 -3.05 4.06
N MET A 148 -7.73 -3.83 4.18
CA MET A 148 -7.35 -4.80 3.17
C MET A 148 -8.44 -5.84 2.91
N PHE A 149 -9.03 -6.40 3.96
CA PHE A 149 -10.05 -7.44 3.83
C PHE A 149 -11.44 -6.91 3.50
N SER A 150 -11.67 -5.60 3.52
CA SER A 150 -12.97 -5.01 3.12
C SER A 150 -13.29 -5.13 1.63
N VAL A 151 -12.36 -5.61 0.82
CA VAL A 151 -12.59 -5.92 -0.61
C VAL A 151 -13.27 -7.29 -0.83
N LEU A 152 -13.29 -8.13 0.19
CA LEU A 152 -13.97 -9.43 0.13
C LEU A 152 -15.48 -9.28 0.25
#